data_7998b9f48e14bee8fb46d80750ee0d62
#
_entry.id   7998b9f48e14bee8fb46d80750ee0d62
#
_cell.length_a   1.000
_cell.length_b   1.000
_cell.length_c   1.000
_cell.angle_alpha   90.00
_cell.angle_beta   90.00
_cell.angle_gamma   90.00
#
_symmetry.space_group_name_H-M   'P 1'
#
loop_
_entity.id
_entity.type
_entity.pdbx_description
1 polymer ?
#
loop_
_entity_poly.entity_id
_entity_poly.type
_entity_poly.pdbx_seq_one_letter_code
_entity_poly.pdbx_strand_id
1 'polypeptide(L)'
;MLNPIHLRVLEAVARHGSVIDAAKELHYSQPSISHHLRRLEAATGAALVQRAGRGIRLTPEGELLAGRATEILGRMDAASVELAARVGLRAGRVRIAGFATALSTLVPRAAAELARAHPGIELHLADADPVESLSLLRSGRADLALVFRDEGAPFEADGVRLVHLLDDRLYLLSDRPGQRIEDHRDSAWIGGCERCRAATVAACERAGFTPRIVYSSDDMVVTHALVAAGMGVAVHNGLALRAHREPGVHAVPLDCGPRRVAAAVYGDPPDPPATAAMLGILAAVAARFDEA
;
A
#
# COMPACT_ATOMS: atom_id res chain seq x y z
N MET A 1 18.41 -27.78 2.96
CA MET A 1 18.56 -26.33 3.19
C MET A 1 17.99 -25.59 1.98
N LEU A 2 17.16 -24.57 2.18
CA LEU A 2 16.61 -23.75 1.11
C LEU A 2 17.70 -22.94 0.40
N ASN A 3 17.68 -22.94 -0.93
CA ASN A 3 18.67 -22.24 -1.75
C ASN A 3 17.99 -21.02 -2.40
N PRO A 4 18.55 -19.81 -2.30
CA PRO A 4 17.96 -18.59 -2.87
C PRO A 4 17.68 -18.67 -4.37
N ILE A 5 18.51 -19.35 -5.15
CA ILE A 5 18.29 -19.54 -6.60
C ILE A 5 17.02 -20.35 -6.84
N HIS A 6 16.84 -21.43 -6.07
CA HIS A 6 15.65 -22.27 -6.19
C HIS A 6 14.37 -21.53 -5.76
N LEU A 7 14.46 -20.71 -4.70
CA LEU A 7 13.36 -19.85 -4.25
C LEU A 7 12.98 -18.82 -5.31
N ARG A 8 13.96 -18.17 -5.96
CA ARG A 8 13.74 -17.22 -7.07
C ARG A 8 13.05 -17.88 -8.26
N VAL A 9 13.40 -19.13 -8.56
CA VAL A 9 12.72 -19.91 -9.61
C VAL A 9 11.26 -20.18 -9.24
N LEU A 10 10.99 -20.60 -8.00
CA LEU A 10 9.61 -20.86 -7.55
C LEU A 10 8.77 -19.58 -7.58
N GLU A 11 9.32 -18.45 -7.14
CA GLU A 11 8.67 -17.14 -7.17
C GLU A 11 8.31 -16.70 -8.59
N ALA A 12 9.25 -16.82 -9.54
CA ALA A 12 9.01 -16.50 -10.94
C ALA A 12 7.92 -17.38 -11.56
N VAL A 13 7.94 -18.70 -11.26
CA VAL A 13 6.92 -19.63 -11.71
C VAL A 13 5.54 -19.31 -11.10
N ALA A 14 5.49 -18.92 -9.83
CA ALA A 14 4.26 -18.48 -9.16
C ALA A 14 3.65 -17.26 -9.85
N ARG A 15 4.48 -16.27 -10.19
CA ARG A 15 4.06 -15.02 -10.83
C ARG A 15 3.53 -15.20 -12.24
N HIS A 16 4.19 -16.04 -13.03
CA HIS A 16 3.85 -16.24 -14.44
C HIS A 16 2.85 -17.39 -14.69
N GLY A 17 2.67 -18.32 -13.75
CA GLY A 17 1.90 -19.55 -13.98
C GLY A 17 2.50 -20.44 -15.09
N SER A 18 3.75 -20.18 -15.52
CA SER A 18 4.37 -20.78 -16.69
C SER A 18 5.88 -20.97 -16.48
N VAL A 19 6.35 -22.19 -16.70
CA VAL A 19 7.80 -22.50 -16.68
C VAL A 19 8.54 -21.78 -17.81
N ILE A 20 7.88 -21.63 -18.98
CA ILE A 20 8.49 -21.00 -20.15
C ILE A 20 8.72 -19.51 -19.90
N ASP A 21 7.75 -18.83 -19.34
CA ASP A 21 7.85 -17.38 -19.11
C ASP A 21 8.75 -17.07 -17.92
N ALA A 22 8.74 -17.89 -16.88
CA ALA A 22 9.74 -17.84 -15.81
C ALA A 22 11.17 -18.06 -16.33
N ALA A 23 11.36 -18.99 -17.30
CA ALA A 23 12.66 -19.22 -17.91
C ALA A 23 13.15 -18.00 -18.71
N LYS A 24 12.26 -17.32 -19.44
CA LYS A 24 12.58 -16.08 -20.17
C LYS A 24 12.99 -14.96 -19.21
N GLU A 25 12.20 -14.74 -18.15
CA GLU A 25 12.49 -13.69 -17.16
C GLU A 25 13.85 -13.91 -16.48
N LEU A 26 14.13 -15.15 -16.08
CA LEU A 26 15.35 -15.48 -15.34
C LEU A 26 16.57 -15.75 -16.25
N HIS A 27 16.40 -15.66 -17.57
CA HIS A 27 17.42 -16.00 -18.56
C HIS A 27 17.96 -17.44 -18.40
N TYR A 28 17.07 -18.38 -18.06
CA TYR A 28 17.35 -19.79 -17.96
C TYR A 28 16.70 -20.59 -19.10
N SER A 29 17.18 -21.83 -19.32
CA SER A 29 16.46 -22.80 -20.14
C SER A 29 15.30 -23.42 -19.36
N GLN A 30 14.23 -23.85 -20.05
CA GLN A 30 13.11 -24.55 -19.42
C GLN A 30 13.56 -25.83 -18.64
N PRO A 31 14.49 -26.67 -19.13
CA PRO A 31 15.02 -27.78 -18.35
C PRO A 31 15.71 -27.35 -17.06
N SER A 32 16.38 -26.17 -17.07
CA SER A 32 17.05 -25.62 -15.89
C SER A 32 16.02 -25.21 -14.82
N ILE A 33 14.95 -24.53 -15.19
CA ILE A 33 13.84 -24.20 -14.26
C ILE A 33 13.26 -25.48 -13.64
N SER A 34 12.96 -26.50 -14.48
CA SER A 34 12.44 -27.78 -13.99
C SER A 34 13.42 -28.51 -13.08
N HIS A 35 14.73 -28.38 -13.30
CA HIS A 35 15.76 -28.91 -12.43
C HIS A 35 15.77 -28.20 -11.06
N HIS A 36 15.72 -26.87 -11.03
CA HIS A 36 15.67 -26.08 -9.78
C HIS A 36 14.42 -26.38 -8.97
N LEU A 37 13.25 -26.50 -9.60
CA LEU A 37 12.01 -26.89 -8.91
C LEU A 37 12.14 -28.27 -8.25
N ARG A 38 12.60 -29.29 -8.99
CA ARG A 38 12.82 -30.64 -8.43
C ARG A 38 13.82 -30.64 -7.26
N ARG A 39 14.87 -29.84 -7.33
CA ARG A 39 15.81 -29.67 -6.22
C ARG A 39 15.18 -29.04 -5.00
N LEU A 40 14.29 -28.09 -5.20
CA LEU A 40 13.55 -27.45 -4.12
C LEU A 40 12.56 -28.43 -3.48
N GLU A 41 11.79 -29.16 -4.28
CA GLU A 41 10.90 -30.23 -3.82
C GLU A 41 11.65 -31.32 -3.02
N ALA A 42 12.79 -31.74 -3.51
CA ALA A 42 13.64 -32.69 -2.78
C ALA A 42 14.17 -32.12 -1.46
N ALA A 43 14.46 -30.82 -1.40
CA ALA A 43 14.96 -30.16 -0.18
C ALA A 43 13.86 -29.93 0.85
N THR A 44 12.61 -29.78 0.43
CA THR A 44 11.43 -29.55 1.29
C THR A 44 10.66 -30.82 1.62
N GLY A 45 10.83 -31.87 0.84
CA GLY A 45 10.04 -33.10 0.96
C GLY A 45 8.58 -32.97 0.51
N ALA A 46 8.22 -31.88 -0.16
CA ALA A 46 6.88 -31.60 -0.61
C ALA A 46 6.84 -31.35 -2.13
N ALA A 47 5.78 -31.77 -2.80
CA ALA A 47 5.49 -31.36 -4.16
C ALA A 47 5.04 -29.89 -4.15
N LEU A 48 5.71 -29.03 -4.91
CA LEU A 48 5.44 -27.59 -4.94
C LEU A 48 4.69 -27.20 -6.21
N VAL A 49 4.78 -28.03 -7.24
CA VAL A 49 4.11 -27.81 -8.52
C VAL A 49 3.37 -29.06 -8.98
N GLN A 50 2.27 -28.88 -9.66
CA GLN A 50 1.49 -29.95 -10.28
C GLN A 50 1.12 -29.60 -11.72
N ARG A 51 0.90 -30.61 -12.55
CA ARG A 51 0.45 -30.40 -13.92
C ARG A 51 -1.00 -29.87 -13.94
N ALA A 52 -1.26 -28.87 -14.75
CA ALA A 52 -2.59 -28.33 -15.00
C ALA A 52 -2.77 -28.13 -16.52
N GLY A 53 -3.40 -29.08 -17.17
CA GLY A 53 -3.54 -29.09 -18.63
C GLY A 53 -2.17 -29.08 -19.34
N ARG A 54 -1.92 -28.03 -20.15
CA ARG A 54 -0.64 -27.83 -20.84
C ARG A 54 0.41 -27.05 -20.02
N GLY A 55 0.04 -26.58 -18.83
CA GLY A 55 0.89 -25.79 -17.94
C GLY A 55 1.15 -26.46 -16.60
N ILE A 56 1.62 -25.67 -15.67
CA ILE A 56 1.80 -26.05 -14.27
C ILE A 56 1.04 -25.08 -13.36
N ARG A 57 0.65 -25.57 -12.20
CA ARG A 57 0.06 -24.79 -11.11
C ARG A 57 0.80 -25.12 -9.82
N LEU A 58 0.89 -24.16 -8.91
CA LEU A 58 1.41 -24.43 -7.58
C LEU A 58 0.45 -25.36 -6.80
N THR A 59 1.01 -26.15 -5.90
CA THR A 59 0.28 -26.82 -4.84
C THR A 59 0.04 -25.84 -3.68
N PRO A 60 -0.81 -26.13 -2.68
CA PRO A 60 -0.92 -25.30 -1.47
C PRO A 60 0.41 -25.08 -0.77
N GLU A 61 1.27 -26.10 -0.72
CA GLU A 61 2.64 -26.00 -0.19
C GLU A 61 3.52 -25.12 -1.07
N GLY A 62 3.34 -25.19 -2.39
CA GLY A 62 4.01 -24.33 -3.36
C GLY A 62 3.61 -22.88 -3.22
N GLU A 63 2.33 -22.58 -3.03
CA GLU A 63 1.82 -21.23 -2.79
C GLU A 63 2.37 -20.63 -1.49
N LEU A 64 2.33 -21.42 -0.40
CA LEU A 64 2.92 -21.03 0.87
C LEU A 64 4.40 -20.70 0.72
N LEU A 65 5.17 -21.61 0.09
CA LEU A 65 6.61 -21.42 -0.04
C LEU A 65 6.95 -20.29 -1.01
N ALA A 66 6.17 -20.06 -2.08
CA ALA A 66 6.37 -18.94 -3.00
C ALA A 66 6.17 -17.59 -2.29
N GLY A 67 5.15 -17.45 -1.45
CA GLY A 67 4.97 -16.26 -0.61
C GLY A 67 6.16 -16.02 0.32
N ARG A 68 6.65 -17.08 1.00
CA ARG A 68 7.84 -16.99 1.85
C ARG A 68 9.13 -16.73 1.05
N ALA A 69 9.24 -17.26 -0.17
CA ALA A 69 10.37 -17.01 -1.04
C ALA A 69 10.50 -15.52 -1.38
N THR A 70 9.39 -14.85 -1.72
CA THR A 70 9.36 -13.41 -1.96
C THR A 70 9.87 -12.61 -0.75
N GLU A 71 9.42 -12.97 0.47
CA GLU A 71 9.89 -12.33 1.71
C GLU A 71 11.40 -12.53 1.93
N ILE A 72 11.89 -13.78 1.83
CA ILE A 72 13.30 -14.13 2.06
C ILE A 72 14.20 -13.41 1.05
N LEU A 73 13.87 -13.48 -0.24
CA LEU A 73 14.67 -12.87 -1.30
C LEU A 73 14.73 -11.35 -1.15
N GLY A 74 13.58 -10.71 -0.87
CA GLY A 74 13.52 -9.29 -0.62
C GLY A 74 14.35 -8.86 0.58
N ARG A 75 14.41 -9.68 1.66
CA ARG A 75 15.27 -9.42 2.83
C ARG A 75 16.74 -9.54 2.51
N MET A 76 17.13 -10.49 1.68
CA MET A 76 18.51 -10.62 1.21
C MET A 76 18.92 -9.41 0.37
N ASP A 77 18.06 -8.94 -0.50
CA ASP A 77 18.30 -7.75 -1.32
C ASP A 77 18.40 -6.48 -0.45
N ALA A 78 17.50 -6.32 0.54
CA ALA A 78 17.53 -5.20 1.49
C ALA A 78 18.82 -5.19 2.33
N ALA A 79 19.24 -6.34 2.84
CA ALA A 79 20.51 -6.46 3.59
C ALA A 79 21.74 -6.11 2.72
N SER A 80 21.73 -6.48 1.44
CA SER A 80 22.78 -6.12 0.50
C SER A 80 22.87 -4.62 0.25
N VAL A 81 21.71 -3.96 0.12
CA VAL A 81 21.61 -2.49 -0.04
C VAL A 81 22.07 -1.78 1.23
N GLU A 82 21.68 -2.26 2.42
CA GLU A 82 22.09 -1.67 3.70
C GLU A 82 23.62 -1.77 3.88
N LEU A 83 24.19 -2.92 3.58
CA LEU A 83 25.65 -3.09 3.66
C LEU A 83 26.38 -2.15 2.70
N ALA A 84 25.91 -2.03 1.46
CA ALA A 84 26.48 -1.11 0.47
C ALA A 84 26.44 0.34 0.94
N ALA A 85 25.33 0.76 1.56
CA ALA A 85 25.19 2.11 2.14
C ALA A 85 26.21 2.37 3.28
N ARG A 86 26.46 1.37 4.14
CA ARG A 86 27.43 1.47 5.25
C ARG A 86 28.89 1.49 4.80
N VAL A 87 29.20 0.84 3.69
CA VAL A 87 30.57 0.77 3.14
C VAL A 87 30.99 2.06 2.40
N GLY A 88 30.16 3.11 2.45
CA GLY A 88 30.53 4.45 1.94
C GLY A 88 30.11 4.70 0.48
N LEU A 89 29.31 3.85 -0.11
CA LEU A 89 28.61 4.16 -1.33
C LEU A 89 27.54 5.21 -0.99
N ARG A 90 27.81 6.46 -1.27
CA ARG A 90 27.01 7.65 -0.90
C ARG A 90 25.64 7.76 -1.57
N ALA A 91 25.22 6.79 -2.33
CA ALA A 91 23.92 6.72 -2.98
C ALA A 91 23.01 5.75 -2.19
N GLY A 92 22.08 6.28 -1.42
CA GLY A 92 20.99 5.54 -0.80
C GLY A 92 19.79 5.47 -1.73
N ARG A 93 18.93 4.49 -1.51
CA ARG A 93 17.61 4.39 -2.14
C ARG A 93 16.55 4.21 -1.06
N VAL A 94 15.40 4.87 -1.23
CA VAL A 94 14.21 4.66 -0.42
C VAL A 94 13.02 4.37 -1.33
N ARG A 95 12.34 3.26 -1.11
CA ARG A 95 11.13 2.86 -1.82
C ARG A 95 9.95 2.98 -0.86
N ILE A 96 8.97 3.79 -1.25
CA ILE A 96 7.74 3.99 -0.48
C ILE A 96 6.59 3.37 -1.25
N ALA A 97 5.83 2.49 -0.60
CA ALA A 97 4.53 2.05 -1.05
C ALA A 97 3.46 2.74 -0.20
N GLY A 98 2.36 3.19 -0.81
CA GLY A 98 1.31 3.85 -0.05
C GLY A 98 0.09 4.20 -0.87
N PHE A 99 -0.97 4.57 -0.18
CA PHE A 99 -2.25 4.90 -0.79
C PHE A 99 -2.26 6.30 -1.42
N ALA A 100 -3.04 6.48 -2.47
CA ALA A 100 -3.07 7.64 -3.35
C ALA A 100 -3.12 9.01 -2.60
N THR A 101 -3.97 9.14 -1.56
CA THR A 101 -4.09 10.43 -0.85
C THR A 101 -2.85 10.77 -0.01
N ALA A 102 -2.11 9.80 0.53
CA ALA A 102 -0.83 10.05 1.19
C ALA A 102 0.27 10.39 0.17
N LEU A 103 0.29 9.66 -0.96
CA LEU A 103 1.22 9.92 -2.06
C LEU A 103 1.02 11.28 -2.72
N SER A 104 -0.19 11.82 -2.73
CA SER A 104 -0.49 13.13 -3.31
C SER A 104 -0.36 14.30 -2.33
N THR A 105 -0.22 14.05 -1.02
CA THR A 105 -0.19 15.10 0.01
C THR A 105 1.11 15.10 0.83
N LEU A 106 1.36 14.04 1.60
CA LEU A 106 2.51 13.94 2.51
C LEU A 106 3.81 13.73 1.74
N VAL A 107 3.80 12.78 0.80
CA VAL A 107 5.01 12.32 0.12
C VAL A 107 5.66 13.40 -0.74
N PRO A 108 4.96 14.24 -1.54
CA PRO A 108 5.61 15.28 -2.34
C PRO A 108 6.36 16.32 -1.50
N ARG A 109 5.80 16.68 -0.33
CA ARG A 109 6.45 17.60 0.60
C ARG A 109 7.69 16.96 1.22
N ALA A 110 7.57 15.71 1.65
CA ALA A 110 8.68 14.95 2.22
C ALA A 110 9.77 14.69 1.17
N ALA A 111 9.42 14.40 -0.08
CA ALA A 111 10.35 14.22 -1.18
C ALA A 111 11.16 15.48 -1.48
N ALA A 112 10.50 16.65 -1.46
CA ALA A 112 11.18 17.93 -1.65
C ALA A 112 12.17 18.25 -0.51
N GLU A 113 11.84 17.88 0.74
CA GLU A 113 12.74 18.02 1.89
C GLU A 113 13.91 17.03 1.81
N LEU A 114 13.63 15.77 1.46
CA LEU A 114 14.63 14.73 1.26
C LEU A 114 15.66 15.14 0.19
N ALA A 115 15.18 15.61 -0.96
CA ALA A 115 16.04 16.03 -2.07
C ALA A 115 16.99 17.18 -1.68
N ARG A 116 16.53 18.11 -0.80
CA ARG A 116 17.36 19.20 -0.30
C ARG A 116 18.36 18.76 0.78
N ALA A 117 17.93 17.92 1.71
CA ALA A 117 18.76 17.50 2.84
C ALA A 117 19.71 16.34 2.47
N HIS A 118 19.29 15.46 1.55
CA HIS A 118 20.00 14.25 1.18
C HIS A 118 19.99 14.05 -0.36
N PRO A 119 20.66 14.89 -1.14
CA PRO A 119 20.59 14.87 -2.62
C PRO A 119 21.12 13.59 -3.25
N GLY A 120 21.81 12.73 -2.49
CA GLY A 120 22.29 11.42 -2.96
C GLY A 120 21.30 10.27 -2.70
N ILE A 121 20.11 10.52 -2.13
CA ILE A 121 19.11 9.48 -1.91
C ILE A 121 18.11 9.49 -3.06
N GLU A 122 17.99 8.35 -3.75
CA GLU A 122 16.99 8.13 -4.78
C GLU A 122 15.66 7.68 -4.14
N LEU A 123 14.55 8.33 -4.52
CA LEU A 123 13.20 8.02 -4.04
C LEU A 123 12.39 7.31 -5.12
N HIS A 124 11.83 6.14 -4.77
CA HIS A 124 10.89 5.41 -5.61
C HIS A 124 9.53 5.32 -4.92
N LEU A 125 8.46 5.45 -5.71
CA LEU A 125 7.09 5.44 -5.22
C LEU A 125 6.30 4.33 -5.90
N ALA A 126 5.45 3.65 -5.13
CA ALA A 126 4.46 2.70 -5.61
C ALA A 126 3.09 3.05 -5.01
N ASP A 127 2.09 3.23 -5.88
CA ASP A 127 0.70 3.33 -5.43
C ASP A 127 0.18 1.94 -5.10
N ALA A 128 -0.23 1.76 -3.86
CA ALA A 128 -0.70 0.48 -3.33
C ALA A 128 -1.63 0.72 -2.14
N ASP A 129 -2.64 -0.13 -1.99
CA ASP A 129 -3.47 -0.10 -0.80
C ASP A 129 -2.69 -0.54 0.46
N PRO A 130 -3.22 -0.34 1.69
CA PRO A 130 -2.51 -0.72 2.90
C PRO A 130 -2.10 -2.20 2.99
N VAL A 131 -2.90 -3.11 2.46
CA VAL A 131 -2.59 -4.56 2.48
C VAL A 131 -1.44 -4.86 1.53
N GLU A 132 -1.52 -4.35 0.31
CA GLU A 132 -0.46 -4.49 -0.68
C GLU A 132 0.82 -3.76 -0.25
N SER A 133 0.71 -2.56 0.32
CA SER A 133 1.86 -1.80 0.85
C SER A 133 2.61 -2.58 1.92
N LEU A 134 1.89 -3.25 2.84
CA LEU A 134 2.50 -4.11 3.85
C LEU A 134 3.13 -5.37 3.23
N SER A 135 2.52 -5.95 2.20
CA SER A 135 3.09 -7.07 1.47
C SER A 135 4.41 -6.66 0.78
N LEU A 136 4.44 -5.50 0.13
CA LEU A 136 5.65 -4.93 -0.47
C LEU A 136 6.73 -4.66 0.57
N LEU A 137 6.36 -4.17 1.75
CA LEU A 137 7.28 -3.94 2.86
C LEU A 137 7.86 -5.27 3.41
N ARG A 138 7.01 -6.26 3.69
CA ARG A 138 7.44 -7.58 4.20
C ARG A 138 8.35 -8.30 3.21
N SER A 139 8.05 -8.20 1.92
CA SER A 139 8.88 -8.79 0.86
C SER A 139 10.15 -7.98 0.54
N GLY A 140 10.44 -6.88 1.25
CA GLY A 140 11.60 -6.04 0.98
C GLY A 140 11.55 -5.31 -0.37
N ARG A 141 10.39 -5.23 -1.01
CA ARG A 141 10.14 -4.47 -2.24
C ARG A 141 9.85 -3.00 -1.96
N ALA A 142 9.41 -2.67 -0.74
CA ALA A 142 9.35 -1.33 -0.17
C ALA A 142 10.19 -1.24 1.10
N ASP A 143 10.70 -0.07 1.42
CA ASP A 143 11.48 0.25 2.62
C ASP A 143 10.61 0.95 3.66
N LEU A 144 9.56 1.63 3.20
CA LEU A 144 8.50 2.26 3.98
C LEU A 144 7.14 1.94 3.33
N ALA A 145 6.13 1.68 4.16
CA ALA A 145 4.75 1.59 3.71
C ALA A 145 3.90 2.65 4.43
N LEU A 146 3.17 3.47 3.66
CA LEU A 146 2.17 4.36 4.21
C LEU A 146 0.85 3.61 4.28
N VAL A 147 0.32 3.49 5.48
CA VAL A 147 -0.89 2.72 5.76
C VAL A 147 -1.86 3.54 6.59
N PHE A 148 -3.11 3.14 6.58
CA PHE A 148 -4.10 3.67 7.50
C PHE A 148 -4.94 2.53 8.09
N ARG A 149 -5.52 2.79 9.24
CA ARG A 149 -6.51 1.91 9.87
C ARG A 149 -7.65 2.75 10.42
N ASP A 150 -8.83 2.22 10.29
CA ASP A 150 -10.01 2.76 10.97
C ASP A 150 -9.95 2.39 12.45
N GLU A 151 -10.62 3.16 13.30
CA GLU A 151 -10.66 2.92 14.74
C GLU A 151 -11.29 1.55 15.04
N GLY A 152 -10.60 0.74 15.87
CA GLY A 152 -11.06 -0.61 16.24
C GLY A 152 -10.80 -1.71 15.21
N ALA A 153 -10.31 -1.40 14.01
CA ALA A 153 -10.00 -2.42 13.02
C ALA A 153 -8.73 -3.22 13.42
N PRO A 154 -8.76 -4.57 13.31
CA PRO A 154 -7.56 -5.37 13.53
C PRO A 154 -6.50 -5.01 12.50
N PHE A 155 -5.25 -4.93 12.96
CA PHE A 155 -4.11 -4.66 12.09
C PHE A 155 -3.05 -5.73 12.32
N GLU A 156 -2.84 -6.57 11.33
CA GLU A 156 -1.78 -7.57 11.36
C GLU A 156 -0.43 -6.89 11.12
N ALA A 157 0.31 -6.70 12.20
CA ALA A 157 1.60 -6.00 12.20
C ALA A 157 2.80 -6.93 12.39
N ASP A 158 2.69 -8.22 12.05
CA ASP A 158 3.76 -9.19 12.26
C ASP A 158 5.07 -8.73 11.61
N GLY A 159 6.08 -8.51 12.46
CA GLY A 159 7.39 -8.03 12.07
C GLY A 159 7.44 -6.58 11.57
N VAL A 160 6.35 -5.81 11.73
CA VAL A 160 6.24 -4.43 11.25
C VAL A 160 6.03 -3.48 12.42
N ARG A 161 6.86 -2.43 12.49
CA ARG A 161 6.73 -1.32 13.41
C ARG A 161 5.96 -0.18 12.75
N LEU A 162 4.95 0.34 13.46
CA LEU A 162 4.15 1.48 13.02
C LEU A 162 4.62 2.76 13.71
N VAL A 163 4.83 3.81 12.93
CA VAL A 163 5.07 5.16 13.39
C VAL A 163 3.87 6.00 13.01
N HIS A 164 3.11 6.45 14.00
CA HIS A 164 1.95 7.31 13.79
C HIS A 164 2.37 8.61 13.09
N LEU A 165 1.61 9.03 12.08
CA LEU A 165 1.84 10.26 11.35
C LEU A 165 0.78 11.32 11.67
N LEU A 166 -0.50 11.00 11.45
CA LEU A 166 -1.62 11.92 11.71
C LEU A 166 -2.94 11.17 11.81
N ASP A 167 -3.93 11.85 12.35
CA ASP A 167 -5.32 11.44 12.38
C ASP A 167 -6.10 12.15 11.25
N ASP A 168 -6.65 11.38 10.34
CA ASP A 168 -7.30 11.85 9.12
C ASP A 168 -8.81 11.70 9.22
N ARG A 169 -9.51 12.81 9.45
CA ARG A 169 -10.96 12.84 9.66
C ARG A 169 -11.74 12.55 8.39
N LEU A 170 -12.96 12.05 8.57
CA LEU A 170 -13.95 11.88 7.49
C LEU A 170 -14.81 13.14 7.34
N TYR A 171 -15.21 13.40 6.10
CA TYR A 171 -16.06 14.55 5.73
C TYR A 171 -17.17 14.09 4.80
N LEU A 172 -18.38 14.58 5.04
CA LEU A 172 -19.45 14.57 4.05
C LEU A 172 -19.15 15.62 2.98
N LEU A 173 -19.26 15.24 1.72
CA LEU A 173 -19.13 16.11 0.56
C LEU A 173 -20.50 16.29 -0.10
N SER A 174 -20.90 17.54 -0.33
CA SER A 174 -22.15 17.91 -0.98
C SER A 174 -22.00 19.17 -1.85
N ASP A 175 -22.96 19.42 -2.72
CA ASP A 175 -23.04 20.61 -3.58
C ASP A 175 -23.55 21.88 -2.85
N ARG A 176 -23.94 21.75 -1.57
CA ARG A 176 -24.49 22.82 -0.76
C ARG A 176 -23.83 22.92 0.60
N PRO A 177 -23.63 24.12 1.13
CA PRO A 177 -23.02 24.32 2.44
C PRO A 177 -23.94 23.88 3.59
N GLY A 178 -23.33 23.46 4.71
CA GLY A 178 -23.99 23.24 5.98
C GLY A 178 -24.94 22.05 6.07
N GLN A 179 -24.90 21.14 5.08
CA GLN A 179 -25.74 19.94 5.08
C GLN A 179 -25.16 18.88 6.05
N ARG A 180 -26.07 18.12 6.65
CA ARG A 180 -25.76 17.02 7.55
C ARG A 180 -25.96 15.70 6.84
N ILE A 181 -25.33 14.64 7.32
CA ILE A 181 -25.43 13.31 6.70
C ILE A 181 -26.88 12.79 6.68
N GLU A 182 -27.67 13.14 7.69
CA GLU A 182 -29.09 12.75 7.81
C GLU A 182 -29.98 13.36 6.72
N ASP A 183 -29.56 14.51 6.18
CA ASP A 183 -30.29 15.21 5.09
C ASP A 183 -30.21 14.45 3.76
N HIS A 184 -29.32 13.48 3.68
CA HIS A 184 -28.98 12.72 2.45
C HIS A 184 -29.50 11.28 2.46
N ARG A 185 -30.47 10.95 3.29
CA ARG A 185 -31.09 9.61 3.37
C ARG A 185 -31.55 9.08 2.00
N ASP A 186 -32.18 9.95 1.20
CA ASP A 186 -32.74 9.59 -0.10
C ASP A 186 -31.86 10.04 -1.29
N SER A 187 -30.68 10.62 -1.00
CA SER A 187 -29.76 11.08 -2.03
C SER A 187 -29.08 9.91 -2.76
N ALA A 188 -28.57 10.20 -3.96
CA ALA A 188 -27.60 9.32 -4.61
C ALA A 188 -26.26 9.44 -3.89
N TRP A 189 -25.60 8.32 -3.65
CA TRP A 189 -24.29 8.27 -3.03
C TRP A 189 -23.24 7.84 -4.04
N ILE A 190 -22.06 8.43 -3.93
CA ILE A 190 -20.88 8.09 -4.73
C ILE A 190 -19.95 7.30 -3.83
N GLY A 191 -19.73 6.02 -4.15
CA GLY A 191 -18.81 5.15 -3.45
C GLY A 191 -17.44 5.11 -4.14
N GLY A 192 -16.39 4.83 -3.36
CA GLY A 192 -15.05 4.52 -3.87
C GLY A 192 -14.80 3.00 -3.94
N CYS A 193 -13.54 2.60 -3.72
CA CYS A 193 -13.15 1.20 -3.55
C CYS A 193 -13.93 0.53 -2.40
N GLU A 194 -13.83 -0.78 -2.31
CA GLU A 194 -14.57 -1.56 -1.29
C GLU A 194 -14.37 -1.02 0.13
N ARG A 195 -13.15 -0.63 0.49
CA ARG A 195 -12.82 -0.06 1.80
C ARG A 195 -13.42 1.34 2.01
N CYS A 196 -13.31 2.23 1.01
CA CYS A 196 -13.92 3.57 1.06
C CYS A 196 -15.45 3.46 1.13
N ARG A 197 -16.03 2.51 0.42
CA ARG A 197 -17.45 2.20 0.46
C ARG A 197 -17.89 1.72 1.86
N ALA A 198 -17.09 0.86 2.50
CA ALA A 198 -17.38 0.41 3.86
C ALA A 198 -17.44 1.59 4.86
N ALA A 199 -16.50 2.53 4.77
CA ALA A 199 -16.50 3.74 5.59
C ALA A 199 -17.76 4.62 5.35
N THR A 200 -18.17 4.77 4.09
CA THR A 200 -19.39 5.49 3.71
C THR A 200 -20.63 4.81 4.29
N VAL A 201 -20.75 3.48 4.13
CA VAL A 201 -21.89 2.72 4.68
C VAL A 201 -21.93 2.84 6.19
N ALA A 202 -20.80 2.65 6.88
CA ALA A 202 -20.72 2.76 8.34
C ALA A 202 -21.08 4.16 8.86
N ALA A 203 -20.73 5.22 8.13
CA ALA A 203 -21.12 6.59 8.48
C ALA A 203 -22.65 6.79 8.35
N CYS A 204 -23.26 6.30 7.27
CA CYS A 204 -24.70 6.37 7.04
C CYS A 204 -25.51 5.50 8.03
N GLU A 205 -25.03 4.31 8.37
CA GLU A 205 -25.65 3.43 9.34
C GLU A 205 -25.67 4.06 10.75
N ARG A 206 -24.61 4.76 11.15
CA ARG A 206 -24.62 5.57 12.38
C ARG A 206 -25.64 6.70 12.36
N ALA A 207 -25.91 7.26 11.17
CA ALA A 207 -26.97 8.24 10.96
C ALA A 207 -28.37 7.61 10.78
N GLY A 208 -28.50 6.28 10.92
CA GLY A 208 -29.76 5.55 10.92
C GLY A 208 -30.34 5.23 9.54
N PHE A 209 -29.49 5.09 8.51
CA PHE A 209 -29.93 4.68 7.17
C PHE A 209 -28.83 3.96 6.39
N THR A 210 -29.23 3.22 5.34
CA THR A 210 -28.31 2.60 4.39
C THR A 210 -28.23 3.46 3.11
N PRO A 211 -27.02 3.85 2.64
CA PRO A 211 -26.88 4.71 1.48
C PRO A 211 -27.23 3.97 0.18
N ARG A 212 -27.91 4.68 -0.74
CA ARG A 212 -28.13 4.20 -2.10
C ARG A 212 -26.95 4.58 -2.98
N ILE A 213 -25.93 3.72 -3.05
CA ILE A 213 -24.75 3.95 -3.88
C ILE A 213 -25.10 3.73 -5.35
N VAL A 214 -25.02 4.81 -6.15
CA VAL A 214 -25.38 4.85 -7.57
C VAL A 214 -24.14 4.91 -8.46
N TYR A 215 -23.12 5.63 -8.01
CA TYR A 215 -21.86 5.80 -8.73
C TYR A 215 -20.70 5.19 -7.95
N SER A 216 -19.69 4.70 -8.65
CA SER A 216 -18.47 4.16 -8.03
C SER A 216 -17.25 4.66 -8.79
N SER A 217 -16.31 5.29 -8.06
CA SER A 217 -15.02 5.72 -8.60
C SER A 217 -13.98 5.76 -7.49
N ASP A 218 -12.78 5.25 -7.77
CA ASP A 218 -11.63 5.35 -6.87
C ASP A 218 -10.85 6.67 -7.08
N ASP A 219 -11.18 7.39 -8.14
CA ASP A 219 -10.59 8.69 -8.45
C ASP A 219 -11.32 9.81 -7.68
N MET A 220 -10.58 10.49 -6.79
CA MET A 220 -11.13 11.61 -6.01
C MET A 220 -11.55 12.79 -6.87
N VAL A 221 -10.88 13.04 -8.01
CA VAL A 221 -11.22 14.12 -8.92
C VAL A 221 -12.58 13.85 -9.56
N VAL A 222 -12.82 12.63 -10.02
CA VAL A 222 -14.12 12.19 -10.56
C VAL A 222 -15.21 12.32 -9.51
N THR A 223 -14.96 11.86 -8.28
CA THR A 223 -15.94 11.95 -7.19
C THR A 223 -16.28 13.40 -6.88
N HIS A 224 -15.29 14.28 -6.74
CA HIS A 224 -15.53 15.70 -6.46
C HIS A 224 -16.29 16.40 -7.60
N ALA A 225 -15.94 16.10 -8.85
CA ALA A 225 -16.66 16.65 -10.01
C ALA A 225 -18.12 16.21 -10.06
N LEU A 226 -18.44 14.96 -9.74
CA LEU A 226 -19.81 14.46 -9.64
C LEU A 226 -20.59 15.14 -8.52
N VAL A 227 -19.96 15.36 -7.35
CA VAL A 227 -20.58 16.10 -6.23
C VAL A 227 -20.85 17.54 -6.64
N ALA A 228 -19.87 18.23 -7.23
CA ALA A 228 -20.03 19.63 -7.70
C ALA A 228 -21.15 19.78 -8.72
N ALA A 229 -21.34 18.75 -9.56
CA ALA A 229 -22.43 18.70 -10.54
C ALA A 229 -23.81 18.35 -9.93
N GLY A 230 -23.93 18.17 -8.62
CA GLY A 230 -25.17 17.79 -7.95
C GLY A 230 -25.66 16.37 -8.24
N MET A 231 -24.77 15.49 -8.74
CA MET A 231 -25.11 14.11 -9.09
C MET A 231 -25.25 13.19 -7.87
N GLY A 232 -24.76 13.63 -6.71
CA GLY A 232 -24.83 12.89 -5.46
C GLY A 232 -23.92 13.46 -4.40
N VAL A 233 -23.81 12.72 -3.29
CA VAL A 233 -22.95 13.06 -2.14
C VAL A 233 -21.93 11.95 -1.91
N ALA A 234 -20.83 12.27 -1.22
CA ALA A 234 -19.77 11.33 -0.95
C ALA A 234 -19.21 11.49 0.47
N VAL A 235 -18.48 10.50 0.94
CA VAL A 235 -17.64 10.59 2.15
C VAL A 235 -16.17 10.46 1.73
N HIS A 236 -15.39 11.48 2.07
CA HIS A 236 -13.93 11.46 1.84
C HIS A 236 -13.16 11.84 3.10
N ASN A 237 -11.91 11.44 3.12
CA ASN A 237 -10.95 11.79 4.18
C ASN A 237 -10.37 13.19 3.95
N GLY A 238 -9.87 13.82 5.00
CA GLY A 238 -9.26 15.13 4.96
C GLY A 238 -8.03 15.22 4.02
N LEU A 239 -7.24 14.15 3.91
CA LEU A 239 -6.12 14.10 2.96
C LEU A 239 -6.62 14.20 1.49
N ALA A 240 -7.77 13.61 1.15
CA ALA A 240 -8.34 13.77 -0.19
C ALA A 240 -8.72 15.23 -0.47
N LEU A 241 -9.31 15.93 0.50
CA LEU A 241 -9.65 17.36 0.39
C LEU A 241 -8.42 18.27 0.31
N ARG A 242 -7.31 17.85 0.89
CA ARG A 242 -6.02 18.56 0.78
C ARG A 242 -5.31 18.31 -0.54
N ALA A 243 -5.52 17.11 -1.11
CA ALA A 243 -4.95 16.76 -2.42
C ALA A 243 -5.65 17.49 -3.57
N HIS A 244 -6.97 17.58 -3.49
CA HIS A 244 -7.79 18.21 -4.52
C HIS A 244 -9.00 18.91 -3.91
N ARG A 245 -9.27 20.13 -4.35
CA ARG A 245 -10.49 20.90 -4.02
C ARG A 245 -11.18 21.28 -5.31
N GLU A 246 -12.41 20.80 -5.48
CA GLU A 246 -13.26 21.18 -6.60
C GLU A 246 -14.15 22.37 -6.15
N PRO A 247 -14.19 23.49 -6.91
CA PRO A 247 -15.13 24.57 -6.66
C PRO A 247 -16.58 24.05 -6.68
N GLY A 248 -17.39 24.47 -5.69
CA GLY A 248 -18.77 24.00 -5.55
C GLY A 248 -18.92 22.73 -4.69
N VAL A 249 -17.85 22.13 -4.22
CA VAL A 249 -17.90 21.06 -3.21
C VAL A 249 -17.76 21.66 -1.82
N HIS A 250 -18.73 21.37 -0.97
CA HIS A 250 -18.75 21.74 0.45
C HIS A 250 -18.47 20.49 1.29
N ALA A 251 -17.54 20.61 2.24
CA ALA A 251 -17.14 19.54 3.12
C ALA A 251 -17.53 19.83 4.56
N VAL A 252 -18.25 18.90 5.19
CA VAL A 252 -18.65 18.99 6.60
C VAL A 252 -18.02 17.80 7.36
N PRO A 253 -17.28 18.05 8.46
CA PRO A 253 -16.67 16.98 9.22
C PRO A 253 -17.74 16.04 9.81
N LEU A 254 -17.48 14.74 9.78
CA LEU A 254 -18.31 13.71 10.39
C LEU A 254 -17.74 13.32 11.76
N ASP A 255 -18.64 13.16 12.72
CA ASP A 255 -18.30 12.65 14.06
C ASP A 255 -18.32 11.11 14.08
N CYS A 256 -17.31 10.52 13.44
CA CYS A 256 -17.21 9.07 13.31
C CYS A 256 -15.81 8.52 13.60
N GLY A 257 -15.00 9.30 14.29
CA GLY A 257 -13.60 8.99 14.54
C GLY A 257 -12.71 9.13 13.27
N PRO A 258 -11.45 9.49 13.45
CA PRO A 258 -10.51 9.59 12.35
C PRO A 258 -9.95 8.20 12.00
N ARG A 259 -9.51 8.01 10.75
CA ARG A 259 -8.58 6.94 10.45
C ARG A 259 -7.17 7.36 10.88
N ARG A 260 -6.42 6.45 11.46
CA ARG A 260 -5.04 6.69 11.86
C ARG A 260 -4.09 6.39 10.71
N VAL A 261 -3.37 7.39 10.24
CA VAL A 261 -2.33 7.25 9.21
C VAL A 261 -0.99 7.01 9.87
N ALA A 262 -0.26 6.01 9.39
CA ALA A 262 1.04 5.62 9.91
C ALA A 262 2.03 5.27 8.79
N ALA A 263 3.32 5.48 9.08
CA ALA A 263 4.40 4.87 8.33
C ALA A 263 4.76 3.53 8.97
N ALA A 264 4.82 2.49 8.17
CA ALA A 264 5.22 1.16 8.56
C ALA A 264 6.65 0.89 8.11
N VAL A 265 7.47 0.34 9.01
CA VAL A 265 8.85 -0.08 8.78
C VAL A 265 8.98 -1.53 9.23
N TYR A 266 9.77 -2.31 8.54
CA TYR A 266 9.98 -3.71 8.92
C TYR A 266 11.13 -3.86 9.92
N GLY A 267 10.90 -4.65 10.98
CA GLY A 267 11.90 -4.98 12.00
C GLY A 267 12.07 -3.90 13.07
N ASP A 268 13.08 -4.11 13.91
CA ASP A 268 13.43 -3.24 15.02
C ASP A 268 14.53 -2.25 14.62
N PRO A 269 14.60 -1.07 15.28
CA PRO A 269 15.69 -0.11 15.07
C PRO A 269 17.06 -0.74 15.39
N PRO A 270 18.14 -0.24 14.76
CA PRO A 270 18.20 0.97 13.91
C PRO A 270 17.75 0.72 12.48
N ASP A 271 16.94 1.62 11.95
CA ASP A 271 16.55 1.59 10.53
C ASP A 271 17.74 1.88 9.61
N PRO A 272 17.73 1.40 8.34
CA PRO A 272 18.70 1.81 7.33
C PRO A 272 18.73 3.35 7.20
N PRO A 273 19.93 3.99 7.04
CA PRO A 273 20.06 5.45 7.12
C PRO A 273 19.11 6.24 6.20
N ALA A 274 18.91 5.79 4.98
CA ALA A 274 18.00 6.43 4.02
C ALA A 274 16.53 6.31 4.46
N THR A 275 16.14 5.14 4.98
CA THR A 275 14.80 4.88 5.53
C THR A 275 14.56 5.73 6.78
N ALA A 276 15.52 5.80 7.71
CA ALA A 276 15.45 6.62 8.91
C ALA A 276 15.30 8.11 8.57
N ALA A 277 16.09 8.62 7.60
CA ALA A 277 16.00 10.00 7.15
C ALA A 277 14.60 10.30 6.59
N MET A 278 14.08 9.47 5.70
CA MET A 278 12.75 9.66 5.11
C MET A 278 11.63 9.54 6.13
N LEU A 279 11.73 8.60 7.08
CA LEU A 279 10.76 8.45 8.16
C LEU A 279 10.70 9.69 9.06
N GLY A 280 11.86 10.23 9.44
CA GLY A 280 11.93 11.47 10.22
C GLY A 280 11.32 12.66 9.48
N ILE A 281 11.59 12.80 8.19
CA ILE A 281 11.01 13.86 7.34
C ILE A 281 9.50 13.69 7.23
N LEU A 282 8.99 12.47 6.98
CA LEU A 282 7.56 12.19 6.92
C LEU A 282 6.84 12.56 8.23
N ALA A 283 7.42 12.21 9.38
CA ALA A 283 6.86 12.56 10.68
C ALA A 283 6.83 14.09 10.89
N ALA A 284 7.89 14.80 10.52
CA ALA A 284 7.94 16.26 10.60
C ALA A 284 6.96 16.95 9.63
N VAL A 285 6.78 16.40 8.42
CA VAL A 285 5.77 16.89 7.47
C VAL A 285 4.38 16.67 8.02
N ALA A 286 4.08 15.48 8.54
CA ALA A 286 2.77 15.12 9.08
C ALA A 286 2.36 15.99 10.26
N ALA A 287 3.28 16.30 11.19
CA ALA A 287 3.01 17.17 12.32
C ALA A 287 2.52 18.56 11.87
N ARG A 288 3.04 19.10 10.76
CA ARG A 288 2.59 20.38 10.20
C ARG A 288 1.23 20.32 9.48
N PHE A 289 0.71 19.10 9.23
CA PHE A 289 -0.62 18.93 8.65
C PHE A 289 -1.73 19.10 9.68
N ASP A 290 -1.48 18.78 10.94
CA ASP A 290 -2.46 18.93 12.03
C ASP A 290 -2.62 20.40 12.46
N GLU A 291 -1.61 21.27 12.19
CA GLU A 291 -1.62 22.70 12.53
C GLU A 291 -2.29 23.59 11.46
N ALA A 292 -2.60 23.07 10.28
CA ALA A 292 -3.16 23.80 9.12
C ALA A 292 -4.59 23.35 8.78
#